data_1a7e1c3977429ee4599ca35c053e16fa
#
_entry.id   1a7e1c3977429ee4599ca35c053e16fa
#
_cell.length_a   1.000
_cell.length_b   1.000
_cell.length_c   1.000
_cell.angle_alpha   90.00
_cell.angle_beta   90.00
_cell.angle_gamma   90.00
#
_symmetry.space_group_name_H-M   'P 1'
#
loop_
_entity.id
_entity.type
_entity.pdbx_description
1 polymer ?
#
loop_
_entity_poly.entity_id
_entity_poly.type
_entity_poly.pdbx_seq_one_letter_code
_entity_poly.pdbx_strand_id
1 'polypeptide(L)'
;CVGGDAAMARRKAEYIFVPDKPKRNGFGCLFTVLAMVLAIGLAGFFYNMATNNRIQLMEEKVSVMGLNRAYEGFTVLHISDLHASAMGGNADMWTSVLFGKKWDAVVMSGDMVGSGGDFEPLLSLIHILQQLKPSAPIYLIAGDDDPAAVPSAPRGTPEALADGGRVAQTAGAIYLDAPVAQTVGKKTVWFVPESLYGMDAAGSAASLQTQKEAMEAQGQQYEVEGGAAYRALCYRLDAMQRTVEAQKQMLSSDLQIAVSHAPLEKEYIRTSIEWADDSQALNFKASDLLRAGHYCAGQWRRPGAGPISVPEVGWFPGDEGIVGMQRVNSINQYISPGVGASEYYPIKGRFLNNPAVTLLKFTATIY
;
A
#
# COMPACT_ATOMS: atom_id res chain seq x y z
N CYS A 1 49.28 52.24 83.59
CA CYS A 1 49.87 51.23 82.77
C CYS A 1 49.08 49.92 82.88
N VAL A 2 48.32 49.49 82.23
CA VAL A 2 47.96 48.12 81.83
C VAL A 2 46.63 48.16 81.05
N GLY A 3 46.67 48.01 79.82
CA GLY A 3 45.51 47.86 78.97
C GLY A 3 45.00 46.46 79.07
N GLY A 4 43.68 46.33 79.26
CA GLY A 4 42.95 45.07 79.22
C GLY A 4 42.04 45.06 78.01
N ASP A 5 42.41 44.25 77.00
CA ASP A 5 41.60 43.97 75.81
C ASP A 5 40.36 43.15 76.19
N ALA A 6 39.19 43.75 76.12
CA ALA A 6 37.93 43.01 76.21
C ALA A 6 37.51 42.51 74.89
N ALA A 7 37.79 41.24 74.63
CA ALA A 7 37.28 40.52 73.47
C ALA A 7 35.73 40.34 73.56
N MET A 8 34.99 41.12 72.78
CA MET A 8 33.56 40.91 72.55
C MET A 8 33.26 39.62 71.82
N ALA A 9 32.85 38.60 72.55
CA ALA A 9 32.32 37.37 71.95
C ALA A 9 30.96 37.70 71.30
N ARG A 10 30.96 37.68 69.93
CA ARG A 10 29.74 37.70 69.12
C ARG A 10 28.94 36.43 69.42
N ARG A 11 27.85 36.53 70.22
CA ARG A 11 26.84 35.46 70.28
C ARG A 11 26.21 35.33 68.91
N LYS A 12 26.37 34.15 68.21
CA LYS A 12 25.55 33.77 67.07
C LYS A 12 24.13 33.71 67.56
N ALA A 13 23.23 34.50 66.95
CA ALA A 13 21.83 34.34 67.13
C ALA A 13 21.41 32.98 66.57
N GLU A 14 20.97 32.06 67.45
CA GLU A 14 20.32 30.83 67.04
C GLU A 14 18.95 31.21 66.51
N TYR A 15 18.73 31.06 65.21
CA TYR A 15 17.39 31.17 64.61
C TYR A 15 16.57 29.98 65.08
N ILE A 16 15.61 30.20 65.93
CA ILE A 16 14.69 29.18 66.49
C ILE A 16 13.69 28.67 65.45
N PHE A 17 13.61 29.29 64.29
CA PHE A 17 12.81 28.83 63.13
C PHE A 17 13.70 28.66 61.90
N VAL A 18 14.48 27.59 61.87
CA VAL A 18 14.96 27.05 60.61
C VAL A 18 13.84 26.14 60.12
N PRO A 19 13.12 26.48 59.03
CA PRO A 19 12.14 25.56 58.50
C PRO A 19 12.91 24.29 58.09
N ASP A 20 12.50 23.16 58.65
CA ASP A 20 13.04 21.87 58.26
C ASP A 20 12.94 21.74 56.72
N LYS A 21 14.09 21.60 56.08
CA LYS A 21 14.07 21.32 54.64
C LYS A 21 13.24 20.06 54.45
N PRO A 22 12.19 20.11 53.63
CA PRO A 22 11.38 18.94 53.44
C PRO A 22 12.29 17.82 52.96
N LYS A 23 12.34 16.70 53.68
CA LYS A 23 13.04 15.51 53.29
C LYS A 23 12.47 15.12 51.90
N ARG A 24 13.21 15.32 50.83
CA ARG A 24 12.84 14.85 49.51
C ARG A 24 12.75 13.35 49.60
N ASN A 25 11.54 12.84 49.82
CA ASN A 25 11.29 11.39 49.75
C ASN A 25 11.50 10.99 48.30
N GLY A 26 12.57 10.23 48.04
CA GLY A 26 12.85 9.68 46.69
C GLY A 26 11.67 8.90 46.11
N PHE A 27 10.86 8.31 47.00
CA PHE A 27 9.60 7.64 46.65
C PHE A 27 8.56 8.58 45.99
N GLY A 28 8.42 9.83 46.45
CA GLY A 28 7.51 10.80 45.85
C GLY A 28 7.91 11.16 44.41
N CYS A 29 9.22 11.34 44.18
CA CYS A 29 9.73 11.62 42.82
C CYS A 29 9.51 10.42 41.87
N LEU A 30 9.80 9.20 42.35
CA LEU A 30 9.57 7.98 41.55
C LEU A 30 8.07 7.79 41.21
N PHE A 31 7.19 8.00 42.19
CA PHE A 31 5.76 7.91 41.97
C PHE A 31 5.26 8.96 40.97
N THR A 32 5.77 10.20 41.04
CA THR A 32 5.40 11.25 40.07
C THR A 32 5.86 10.91 38.66
N VAL A 33 7.07 10.38 38.49
CA VAL A 33 7.57 9.93 37.19
C VAL A 33 6.71 8.79 36.64
N LEU A 34 6.40 7.79 37.50
CA LEU A 34 5.57 6.65 37.06
C LEU A 34 4.15 7.09 36.66
N ALA A 35 3.54 8.01 37.46
CA ALA A 35 2.23 8.57 37.13
C ALA A 35 2.24 9.37 35.83
N MET A 36 3.33 10.11 35.56
CA MET A 36 3.49 10.86 34.32
C MET A 36 3.64 9.92 33.10
N VAL A 37 4.43 8.86 33.22
CA VAL A 37 4.59 7.83 32.17
C VAL A 37 3.25 7.15 31.90
N LEU A 38 2.51 6.78 32.93
CA LEU A 38 1.18 6.19 32.80
C LEU A 38 0.20 7.15 32.11
N ALA A 39 0.19 8.43 32.50
CA ALA A 39 -0.68 9.44 31.89
C ALA A 39 -0.37 9.66 30.41
N ILE A 40 0.91 9.71 30.04
CA ILE A 40 1.36 9.79 28.65
C ILE A 40 0.93 8.53 27.88
N GLY A 41 1.12 7.34 28.45
CA GLY A 41 0.68 6.07 27.86
C GLY A 41 -0.83 6.02 27.60
N LEU A 42 -1.64 6.42 28.59
CA LEU A 42 -3.09 6.49 28.46
C LEU A 42 -3.51 7.53 27.41
N ALA A 43 -2.90 8.72 27.41
CA ALA A 43 -3.17 9.75 26.41
C ALA A 43 -2.84 9.23 24.99
N GLY A 44 -1.70 8.57 24.81
CA GLY A 44 -1.33 7.94 23.55
C GLY A 44 -2.31 6.85 23.13
N PHE A 45 -2.77 6.02 24.06
CA PHE A 45 -3.75 4.97 23.79
C PHE A 45 -5.10 5.55 23.32
N PHE A 46 -5.65 6.55 24.05
CA PHE A 46 -6.92 7.18 23.66
C PHE A 46 -6.80 7.95 22.34
N TYR A 47 -5.68 8.64 22.13
CA TYR A 47 -5.39 9.30 20.85
C TYR A 47 -5.40 8.29 19.72
N ASN A 48 -4.67 7.18 19.87
CA ASN A 48 -4.61 6.10 18.88
C ASN A 48 -5.98 5.50 18.58
N MET A 49 -6.76 5.22 19.61
CA MET A 49 -8.12 4.70 19.46
C MET A 49 -9.04 5.67 18.70
N ALA A 50 -8.91 6.96 18.93
CA ALA A 50 -9.69 7.98 18.22
C ALA A 50 -9.26 8.15 16.76
N THR A 51 -7.97 8.00 16.45
CA THR A 51 -7.44 8.22 15.10
C THR A 51 -7.47 6.98 14.22
N ASN A 52 -7.30 5.78 14.79
CA ASN A 52 -7.34 4.53 14.02
C ASN A 52 -8.75 4.15 13.52
N ASN A 53 -9.78 4.78 14.05
CA ASN A 53 -11.16 4.59 13.60
C ASN A 53 -11.56 5.54 12.45
N ARG A 54 -10.59 6.23 11.85
CA ARG A 54 -10.83 7.19 10.76
C ARG A 54 -9.81 7.01 9.65
N ILE A 55 -10.29 6.96 8.41
CA ILE A 55 -9.41 6.97 7.25
C ILE A 55 -8.98 8.41 6.97
N GLN A 56 -7.70 8.61 6.78
CA GLN A 56 -7.15 9.88 6.30
C GLN A 56 -7.07 9.87 4.78
N LEU A 57 -7.39 10.99 4.15
CA LEU A 57 -7.14 11.20 2.73
C LEU A 57 -5.84 11.98 2.56
N MET A 58 -4.89 11.35 1.89
CA MET A 58 -3.65 11.99 1.45
C MET A 58 -3.80 12.44 -0.01
N GLU A 59 -3.16 13.54 -0.37
CA GLU A 59 -3.12 14.02 -1.74
C GLU A 59 -1.66 14.22 -2.15
N GLU A 60 -1.24 13.49 -3.18
CA GLU A 60 0.14 13.50 -3.67
C GLU A 60 0.18 13.88 -5.15
N LYS A 61 1.19 14.64 -5.53
CA LYS A 61 1.45 15.00 -6.92
C LYS A 61 2.47 14.04 -7.53
N VAL A 62 2.09 13.42 -8.63
CA VAL A 62 2.98 12.58 -9.44
C VAL A 62 3.52 13.42 -10.57
N SER A 63 4.76 13.90 -10.42
CA SER A 63 5.43 14.72 -11.42
C SER A 63 6.06 13.83 -12.50
N VAL A 64 5.53 13.88 -13.71
CA VAL A 64 6.02 13.09 -14.85
C VAL A 64 6.70 14.01 -15.85
N MET A 65 7.91 13.61 -16.27
CA MET A 65 8.66 14.34 -17.28
C MET A 65 8.04 14.10 -18.67
N GLY A 66 7.73 15.18 -19.38
CA GLY A 66 7.13 15.09 -20.72
C GLY A 66 5.67 14.62 -20.73
N LEU A 67 4.99 14.65 -19.60
CA LEU A 67 3.57 14.29 -19.50
C LEU A 67 2.74 15.01 -20.58
N ASN A 68 2.00 14.24 -21.34
CA ASN A 68 1.07 14.81 -22.31
C ASN A 68 -0.03 15.59 -21.58
N ARG A 69 -0.36 16.79 -22.11
CA ARG A 69 -1.39 17.67 -21.51
C ARG A 69 -2.76 17.02 -21.31
N ALA A 70 -3.07 15.99 -22.08
CA ALA A 70 -4.32 15.23 -21.92
C ALA A 70 -4.42 14.51 -20.56
N TYR A 71 -3.29 14.22 -19.92
CA TYR A 71 -3.23 13.57 -18.61
C TYR A 71 -3.05 14.56 -17.45
N GLU A 72 -2.90 15.85 -17.73
CA GLU A 72 -2.76 16.85 -16.66
C GLU A 72 -3.98 16.85 -15.76
N GLY A 73 -3.75 16.58 -14.47
CA GLY A 73 -4.80 16.47 -13.47
C GLY A 73 -5.50 15.12 -13.40
N PHE A 74 -5.16 14.13 -14.25
CA PHE A 74 -5.65 12.75 -14.10
C PHE A 74 -5.32 12.26 -12.69
N THR A 75 -6.32 11.76 -11.99
CA THR A 75 -6.18 11.46 -10.56
C THR A 75 -6.63 10.04 -10.28
N VAL A 76 -5.82 9.31 -9.56
CA VAL A 76 -6.14 7.93 -9.16
C VAL A 76 -6.27 7.85 -7.65
N LEU A 77 -7.39 7.30 -7.18
CA LEU A 77 -7.56 6.91 -5.79
C LEU A 77 -6.84 5.58 -5.55
N HIS A 78 -5.82 5.60 -4.71
CA HIS A 78 -5.04 4.43 -4.34
C HIS A 78 -5.44 3.92 -2.97
N ILE A 79 -5.79 2.65 -2.88
CA ILE A 79 -6.19 1.92 -1.68
C ILE A 79 -5.36 0.64 -1.62
N SER A 80 -4.85 0.26 -0.45
CA SER A 80 -4.13 -1.01 -0.25
C SER A 80 -4.34 -1.53 1.17
N ASP A 81 -3.97 -2.78 1.37
CA ASP A 81 -3.83 -3.37 2.70
C ASP A 81 -5.08 -3.16 3.57
N LEU A 82 -6.25 -3.52 3.04
CA LEU A 82 -7.50 -3.45 3.80
C LEU A 82 -7.58 -4.59 4.84
N HIS A 83 -6.99 -5.76 4.54
CA HIS A 83 -6.94 -6.94 5.41
C HIS A 83 -8.30 -7.27 6.05
N ALA A 84 -9.35 -7.31 5.25
CA ALA A 84 -10.74 -7.52 5.69
C ALA A 84 -11.18 -6.59 6.83
N SER A 85 -10.57 -5.40 6.95
CA SER A 85 -10.98 -4.43 7.96
C SER A 85 -12.44 -4.02 7.79
N ALA A 86 -13.18 -3.99 8.89
CA ALA A 86 -14.59 -3.52 8.92
C ALA A 86 -14.75 -2.08 8.39
N MET A 87 -13.66 -1.31 8.27
CA MET A 87 -13.68 0.01 7.62
C MET A 87 -14.12 -0.09 6.15
N GLY A 88 -13.87 -1.21 5.46
CA GLY A 88 -14.32 -1.42 4.08
C GLY A 88 -15.84 -1.24 3.92
N GLY A 89 -16.63 -1.72 4.88
CA GLY A 89 -18.09 -1.62 4.87
C GLY A 89 -18.67 -0.31 5.44
N ASN A 90 -17.87 0.62 5.91
CA ASN A 90 -18.34 1.85 6.54
C ASN A 90 -18.63 2.96 5.50
N ALA A 91 -19.83 2.95 4.92
CA ALA A 91 -20.25 3.88 3.87
C ALA A 91 -20.18 5.36 4.29
N ASP A 92 -20.56 5.68 5.53
CA ASP A 92 -20.53 7.06 6.04
C ASP A 92 -19.11 7.60 6.11
N MET A 93 -18.17 6.76 6.53
CA MET A 93 -16.76 7.12 6.60
C MET A 93 -16.19 7.38 5.21
N TRP A 94 -16.40 6.49 4.26
CA TRP A 94 -15.92 6.66 2.89
C TRP A 94 -16.55 7.87 2.20
N THR A 95 -17.84 8.04 2.38
CA THR A 95 -18.55 9.23 1.87
C THR A 95 -17.98 10.50 2.44
N SER A 96 -17.75 10.57 3.75
CA SER A 96 -17.18 11.74 4.41
C SER A 96 -15.77 12.07 3.92
N VAL A 97 -14.92 11.05 3.77
CA VAL A 97 -13.51 11.21 3.35
C VAL A 97 -13.40 11.63 1.89
N LEU A 98 -14.28 11.09 1.02
CA LEU A 98 -14.21 11.31 -0.43
C LEU A 98 -15.18 12.39 -0.93
N PHE A 99 -15.98 12.99 -0.05
CA PHE A 99 -16.94 14.02 -0.43
C PHE A 99 -16.26 15.21 -1.12
N GLY A 100 -16.77 15.56 -2.31
CA GLY A 100 -16.24 16.68 -3.10
C GLY A 100 -14.88 16.43 -3.75
N LYS A 101 -14.28 15.25 -3.57
CA LYS A 101 -13.02 14.89 -4.20
C LYS A 101 -13.24 14.39 -5.63
N LYS A 102 -12.19 14.47 -6.44
CA LYS A 102 -12.21 14.01 -7.84
C LYS A 102 -11.16 12.94 -8.04
N TRP A 103 -11.55 11.85 -8.69
CA TRP A 103 -10.63 10.81 -9.15
C TRP A 103 -11.18 10.22 -10.45
N ASP A 104 -10.31 9.72 -11.31
CA ASP A 104 -10.66 9.20 -12.63
C ASP A 104 -10.57 7.67 -12.69
N ALA A 105 -9.88 7.08 -11.73
CA ALA A 105 -9.77 5.64 -11.53
C ALA A 105 -9.52 5.31 -10.06
N VAL A 106 -9.81 4.08 -9.66
CA VAL A 106 -9.40 3.51 -8.37
C VAL A 106 -8.43 2.37 -8.63
N VAL A 107 -7.36 2.29 -7.84
CA VAL A 107 -6.46 1.13 -7.83
C VAL A 107 -6.38 0.56 -6.44
N MET A 108 -6.65 -0.73 -6.33
CA MET A 108 -6.49 -1.55 -5.14
C MET A 108 -5.26 -2.44 -5.33
N SER A 109 -4.17 -2.15 -4.62
CA SER A 109 -2.87 -2.79 -4.84
C SER A 109 -2.58 -3.96 -3.90
N GLY A 110 -3.58 -4.77 -3.61
CA GLY A 110 -3.43 -6.04 -2.88
C GLY A 110 -3.68 -5.95 -1.38
N ASP A 111 -3.68 -7.12 -0.75
CA ASP A 111 -4.01 -7.37 0.65
C ASP A 111 -5.38 -6.78 1.05
N MET A 112 -6.34 -6.94 0.14
CA MET A 112 -7.67 -6.41 0.35
C MET A 112 -8.55 -7.34 1.20
N VAL A 113 -8.38 -8.65 1.04
CA VAL A 113 -9.13 -9.70 1.72
C VAL A 113 -8.38 -10.22 2.94
N GLY A 114 -7.06 -10.37 2.80
CA GLY A 114 -6.20 -10.94 3.84
C GLY A 114 -6.35 -12.46 3.99
N SER A 115 -5.52 -13.03 4.85
CA SER A 115 -5.40 -14.48 5.05
C SER A 115 -6.68 -15.17 5.56
N GLY A 116 -7.59 -14.41 6.18
CA GLY A 116 -8.88 -14.92 6.68
C GLY A 116 -9.91 -15.24 5.60
N GLY A 117 -9.71 -14.77 4.37
CA GLY A 117 -10.61 -15.04 3.24
C GLY A 117 -11.98 -14.37 3.34
N ASP A 118 -12.15 -13.35 4.17
CA ASP A 118 -13.41 -12.59 4.29
C ASP A 118 -13.47 -11.50 3.20
N PHE A 119 -14.30 -11.73 2.21
CA PHE A 119 -14.52 -10.81 1.09
C PHE A 119 -15.52 -9.68 1.37
N GLU A 120 -16.33 -9.77 2.42
CA GLU A 120 -17.42 -8.82 2.65
C GLU A 120 -16.93 -7.35 2.75
N PRO A 121 -15.85 -7.03 3.47
CA PRO A 121 -15.34 -5.65 3.51
C PRO A 121 -14.90 -5.12 2.15
N LEU A 122 -14.27 -5.95 1.31
CA LEU A 122 -13.87 -5.59 -0.05
C LEU A 122 -15.08 -5.34 -0.95
N LEU A 123 -16.06 -6.25 -0.94
CA LEU A 123 -17.28 -6.14 -1.75
C LEU A 123 -18.07 -4.90 -1.39
N SER A 124 -18.24 -4.65 -0.10
CA SER A 124 -18.89 -3.45 0.41
C SER A 124 -18.16 -2.18 -0.05
N LEU A 125 -16.82 -2.17 0.01
CA LEU A 125 -16.01 -1.04 -0.45
C LEU A 125 -16.19 -0.80 -1.95
N ILE A 126 -16.10 -1.84 -2.79
CA ILE A 126 -16.33 -1.72 -4.23
C ILE A 126 -17.71 -1.08 -4.50
N HIS A 127 -18.75 -1.58 -3.83
CA HIS A 127 -20.10 -1.04 -3.98
C HIS A 127 -20.20 0.44 -3.57
N ILE A 128 -19.61 0.82 -2.45
CA ILE A 128 -19.57 2.22 -1.96
C ILE A 128 -18.88 3.12 -3.00
N LEU A 129 -17.71 2.71 -3.50
CA LEU A 129 -16.96 3.49 -4.48
C LEU A 129 -17.71 3.65 -5.79
N GLN A 130 -18.40 2.61 -6.25
CA GLN A 130 -19.28 2.68 -7.43
C GLN A 130 -20.45 3.63 -7.22
N GLN A 131 -21.05 3.66 -6.03
CA GLN A 131 -22.10 4.63 -5.71
C GLN A 131 -21.58 6.06 -5.69
N LEU A 132 -20.41 6.28 -5.13
CA LEU A 132 -19.78 7.62 -5.05
C LEU A 132 -19.35 8.12 -6.43
N LYS A 133 -18.84 7.23 -7.29
CA LYS A 133 -18.38 7.61 -8.64
C LYS A 133 -18.51 6.45 -9.63
N PRO A 134 -19.70 6.22 -10.21
CA PRO A 134 -19.96 5.10 -11.14
C PRO A 134 -19.08 5.10 -12.39
N SER A 135 -18.56 6.26 -12.79
CA SER A 135 -17.73 6.41 -14.01
C SER A 135 -16.26 6.07 -13.82
N ALA A 136 -15.79 5.89 -12.58
CA ALA A 136 -14.40 5.58 -12.31
C ALA A 136 -14.22 4.05 -12.22
N PRO A 137 -13.46 3.43 -13.13
CA PRO A 137 -13.17 2.00 -13.04
C PRO A 137 -12.34 1.70 -11.79
N ILE A 138 -12.54 0.50 -11.26
CA ILE A 138 -11.83 -0.02 -10.09
C ILE A 138 -10.92 -1.15 -10.57
N TYR A 139 -9.62 -0.97 -10.45
CA TYR A 139 -8.60 -1.95 -10.80
C TYR A 139 -8.07 -2.61 -9.52
N LEU A 140 -7.90 -3.92 -9.54
CA LEU A 140 -7.47 -4.71 -8.40
C LEU A 140 -6.38 -5.71 -8.81
N ILE A 141 -5.33 -5.84 -8.00
CA ILE A 141 -4.43 -7.00 -7.97
C ILE A 141 -4.54 -7.72 -6.63
N ALA A 142 -4.16 -8.99 -6.59
CA ALA A 142 -3.98 -9.69 -5.31
C ALA A 142 -2.69 -9.24 -4.62
N GLY A 143 -2.69 -9.28 -3.30
CA GLY A 143 -1.49 -9.18 -2.47
C GLY A 143 -1.05 -10.56 -1.95
N ASP A 144 -0.08 -10.56 -1.05
CA ASP A 144 0.51 -11.78 -0.51
C ASP A 144 -0.44 -12.52 0.44
N ASP A 145 -1.28 -11.75 1.14
CA ASP A 145 -2.31 -12.27 2.07
C ASP A 145 -3.65 -12.56 1.40
N ASP A 146 -3.82 -12.16 0.15
CA ASP A 146 -5.06 -12.40 -0.57
C ASP A 146 -5.13 -13.86 -1.07
N PRO A 147 -6.33 -14.41 -1.23
CA PRO A 147 -6.51 -15.71 -1.88
C PRO A 147 -5.81 -15.76 -3.23
N ALA A 148 -5.04 -16.83 -3.47
CA ALA A 148 -4.18 -16.97 -4.63
C ALA A 148 -4.92 -16.68 -5.94
N ALA A 149 -4.28 -15.89 -6.80
CA ALA A 149 -4.82 -15.53 -8.11
C ALA A 149 -4.78 -16.67 -9.15
N VAL A 150 -4.24 -17.84 -8.80
CA VAL A 150 -4.25 -19.02 -9.68
C VAL A 150 -5.51 -19.83 -9.41
N PRO A 151 -6.31 -20.16 -10.45
CA PRO A 151 -7.57 -20.84 -10.23
C PRO A 151 -7.40 -22.22 -9.60
N SER A 152 -7.96 -22.37 -8.41
CA SER A 152 -8.32 -23.66 -7.85
C SER A 152 -9.78 -23.98 -8.13
N ALA A 153 -10.28 -23.57 -9.29
CA ALA A 153 -11.72 -23.64 -9.61
C ALA A 153 -12.26 -25.06 -9.45
N PRO A 154 -13.43 -25.21 -8.81
CA PRO A 154 -14.11 -26.50 -8.70
C PRO A 154 -14.37 -27.11 -10.08
N ARG A 155 -14.43 -28.42 -10.14
CA ARG A 155 -14.75 -29.16 -11.36
C ARG A 155 -15.97 -28.57 -12.09
N GLY A 156 -15.83 -28.40 -13.40
CA GLY A 156 -16.95 -28.06 -14.28
C GLY A 156 -17.25 -26.57 -14.45
N THR A 157 -16.46 -25.67 -13.85
CA THR A 157 -16.55 -24.26 -14.16
C THR A 157 -15.54 -23.90 -15.25
N PRO A 158 -15.94 -23.24 -16.35
CA PRO A 158 -15.03 -22.78 -17.40
C PRO A 158 -14.20 -21.57 -16.97
N GLU A 159 -14.44 -21.05 -15.80
CA GLU A 159 -13.83 -19.82 -15.31
C GLU A 159 -12.46 -20.06 -14.74
N ALA A 160 -11.52 -19.31 -15.26
CA ALA A 160 -10.11 -19.49 -15.02
C ALA A 160 -9.57 -18.61 -13.87
N LEU A 161 -10.34 -17.64 -13.39
CA LEU A 161 -9.93 -16.78 -12.29
C LEU A 161 -10.00 -17.49 -10.93
N ALA A 162 -9.02 -17.23 -10.08
CA ALA A 162 -9.12 -17.54 -8.66
C ALA A 162 -10.41 -16.97 -8.06
N ASP A 163 -10.91 -17.61 -7.02
CA ASP A 163 -12.17 -17.18 -6.40
C ASP A 163 -12.15 -15.68 -6.05
N GLY A 164 -11.03 -15.16 -5.55
CA GLY A 164 -10.88 -13.74 -5.20
C GLY A 164 -11.01 -12.78 -6.39
N GLY A 165 -10.33 -13.07 -7.48
CA GLY A 165 -10.43 -12.26 -8.71
C GLY A 165 -11.84 -12.27 -9.30
N ARG A 166 -12.46 -13.44 -9.35
CA ARG A 166 -13.83 -13.62 -9.83
C ARG A 166 -14.87 -12.91 -8.96
N VAL A 167 -14.75 -13.03 -7.65
CA VAL A 167 -15.65 -12.35 -6.71
C VAL A 167 -15.56 -10.84 -6.89
N ALA A 168 -14.36 -10.28 -7.00
CA ALA A 168 -14.16 -8.85 -7.25
C ALA A 168 -14.71 -8.43 -8.63
N GLN A 169 -14.53 -9.23 -9.68
CA GLN A 169 -15.09 -8.95 -11.00
C GLN A 169 -16.63 -9.00 -11.01
N THR A 170 -17.22 -9.93 -10.29
CA THR A 170 -18.69 -10.00 -10.15
C THR A 170 -19.24 -8.76 -9.45
N ALA A 171 -18.47 -8.18 -8.53
CA ALA A 171 -18.80 -6.91 -7.90
C ALA A 171 -18.51 -5.68 -8.79
N GLY A 172 -17.94 -5.87 -9.99
CA GLY A 172 -17.69 -4.82 -10.96
C GLY A 172 -16.30 -4.18 -10.88
N ALA A 173 -15.35 -4.77 -10.17
CA ALA A 173 -13.94 -4.42 -10.28
C ALA A 173 -13.29 -5.12 -11.48
N ILE A 174 -12.16 -4.60 -11.94
CA ILE A 174 -11.33 -5.19 -13.01
C ILE A 174 -10.11 -5.81 -12.36
N TYR A 175 -10.01 -7.14 -12.39
CA TYR A 175 -8.81 -7.82 -11.92
C TYR A 175 -7.68 -7.67 -12.94
N LEU A 176 -6.55 -7.14 -12.52
CA LEU A 176 -5.39 -6.91 -13.38
C LEU A 176 -4.52 -8.18 -13.46
N ASP A 177 -4.68 -8.92 -14.53
CA ASP A 177 -3.85 -10.08 -14.92
C ASP A 177 -3.21 -9.89 -16.30
N ALA A 178 -3.60 -8.83 -16.99
CA ALA A 178 -3.03 -8.32 -18.23
C ALA A 178 -3.14 -6.78 -18.22
N PRO A 179 -2.44 -6.07 -19.11
CA PRO A 179 -2.59 -4.63 -19.24
C PRO A 179 -4.03 -4.24 -19.63
N VAL A 180 -4.59 -3.22 -18.95
CA VAL A 180 -5.94 -2.73 -19.23
C VAL A 180 -5.88 -1.26 -19.62
N ALA A 181 -6.54 -0.92 -20.71
CA ALA A 181 -6.63 0.44 -21.25
C ALA A 181 -7.80 1.22 -20.64
N GLN A 182 -7.57 2.47 -20.27
CA GLN A 182 -8.61 3.44 -19.95
C GLN A 182 -8.47 4.65 -20.86
N THR A 183 -9.55 5.00 -21.58
CA THR A 183 -9.55 6.18 -22.46
C THR A 183 -9.69 7.47 -21.65
N VAL A 184 -8.80 8.42 -21.89
CA VAL A 184 -8.82 9.76 -21.30
C VAL A 184 -8.78 10.78 -22.45
N GLY A 185 -9.94 11.33 -22.79
CA GLY A 185 -10.09 12.16 -23.98
C GLY A 185 -9.77 11.39 -25.27
N LYS A 186 -8.66 11.73 -25.93
CA LYS A 186 -8.16 11.04 -27.15
C LYS A 186 -6.93 10.18 -26.89
N LYS A 187 -6.59 9.98 -25.64
CA LYS A 187 -5.39 9.26 -25.20
C LYS A 187 -5.75 8.08 -24.32
N THR A 188 -4.78 7.24 -24.07
CA THR A 188 -4.93 6.01 -23.29
C THR A 188 -4.04 6.05 -22.05
N VAL A 189 -4.61 5.67 -20.91
CA VAL A 189 -3.87 5.31 -19.70
C VAL A 189 -3.88 3.79 -19.61
N TRP A 190 -2.72 3.19 -19.43
CA TRP A 190 -2.57 1.76 -19.24
C TRP A 190 -2.33 1.43 -17.78
N PHE A 191 -3.13 0.55 -17.23
CA PHE A 191 -2.91 -0.08 -15.92
C PHE A 191 -2.32 -1.45 -16.16
N VAL A 192 -1.11 -1.67 -15.63
CA VAL A 192 -0.29 -2.83 -15.96
C VAL A 192 0.15 -3.53 -14.68
N PRO A 193 -0.09 -4.86 -14.54
CA PRO A 193 0.59 -5.63 -13.49
C PRO A 193 2.11 -5.46 -13.62
N GLU A 194 2.76 -5.09 -12.54
CA GLU A 194 4.22 -4.83 -12.55
C GLU A 194 5.02 -6.03 -13.08
N SER A 195 4.59 -7.24 -12.74
CA SER A 195 5.24 -8.49 -13.14
C SER A 195 5.32 -8.72 -14.66
N LEU A 196 4.60 -7.95 -15.47
CA LEU A 196 4.64 -8.04 -16.92
C LEU A 196 5.74 -7.19 -17.55
N TYR A 197 6.37 -6.29 -16.81
CA TYR A 197 7.46 -5.49 -17.33
C TYR A 197 8.71 -6.34 -17.55
N GLY A 198 9.31 -6.18 -18.73
CA GLY A 198 10.48 -6.97 -19.13
C GLY A 198 10.18 -8.43 -19.49
N MET A 199 8.91 -8.85 -19.46
CA MET A 199 8.52 -10.21 -19.80
C MET A 199 8.38 -10.36 -21.35
N ASP A 200 8.90 -11.45 -21.91
CA ASP A 200 8.56 -11.89 -23.25
C ASP A 200 7.17 -12.56 -23.25
N ALA A 201 6.13 -11.74 -23.38
CA ALA A 201 4.75 -12.23 -23.39
C ALA A 201 4.44 -13.13 -24.59
N ALA A 202 5.05 -12.85 -25.75
CA ALA A 202 4.83 -13.65 -26.97
C ALA A 202 5.47 -15.04 -26.85
N GLY A 203 6.72 -15.12 -26.41
CA GLY A 203 7.40 -16.39 -26.14
C GLY A 203 6.72 -17.17 -25.02
N SER A 204 6.27 -16.49 -23.98
CA SER A 204 5.50 -17.11 -22.89
C SER A 204 4.18 -17.69 -23.39
N ALA A 205 3.42 -16.95 -24.21
CA ALA A 205 2.18 -17.43 -24.82
C ALA A 205 2.42 -18.65 -25.71
N ALA A 206 3.45 -18.62 -26.53
CA ALA A 206 3.81 -19.77 -27.39
C ALA A 206 4.18 -21.01 -26.57
N SER A 207 4.96 -20.85 -25.51
CA SER A 207 5.32 -21.95 -24.61
C SER A 207 4.09 -22.54 -23.91
N LEU A 208 3.20 -21.69 -23.38
CA LEU A 208 1.97 -22.13 -22.73
C LEU A 208 1.01 -22.82 -23.72
N GLN A 209 0.95 -22.36 -24.96
CA GLN A 209 0.17 -23.00 -26.02
C GLN A 209 0.67 -24.44 -26.31
N THR A 210 1.98 -24.62 -26.41
CA THR A 210 2.59 -25.95 -26.58
C THR A 210 2.30 -26.86 -25.40
N GLN A 211 2.37 -26.36 -24.19
CA GLN A 211 2.03 -27.13 -22.99
C GLN A 211 0.53 -27.52 -22.96
N LYS A 212 -0.35 -26.62 -23.38
CA LYS A 212 -1.79 -26.87 -23.49
C LYS A 212 -2.07 -28.02 -24.46
N GLU A 213 -1.48 -27.97 -25.62
CA GLU A 213 -1.61 -29.04 -26.67
C GLU A 213 -1.09 -30.39 -26.16
N ALA A 214 0.02 -30.40 -25.42
CA ALA A 214 0.55 -31.62 -24.82
C ALA A 214 -0.39 -32.20 -23.73
N MET A 215 -0.99 -31.38 -22.92
CA MET A 215 -1.97 -31.79 -21.88
C MET A 215 -3.26 -32.33 -22.55
N GLU A 216 -3.72 -31.69 -23.62
CA GLU A 216 -4.89 -32.13 -24.38
C GLU A 216 -4.65 -33.50 -25.04
N ALA A 217 -3.46 -33.70 -25.65
CA ALA A 217 -3.07 -34.99 -26.24
C ALA A 217 -3.02 -36.14 -25.23
N GLN A 218 -2.76 -35.81 -23.95
CA GLN A 218 -2.75 -36.80 -22.86
C GLN A 218 -4.12 -36.94 -22.15
N GLY A 219 -5.13 -36.19 -22.56
CA GLY A 219 -6.47 -36.20 -21.93
C GLY A 219 -6.53 -35.61 -20.54
N GLN A 220 -5.48 -34.88 -20.11
CA GLN A 220 -5.37 -34.34 -18.74
C GLN A 220 -6.45 -33.31 -18.40
N GLN A 221 -7.04 -32.65 -19.39
CA GLN A 221 -8.15 -31.70 -19.21
C GLN A 221 -9.40 -32.38 -18.59
N TYR A 222 -9.51 -33.70 -18.66
CA TYR A 222 -10.63 -34.50 -18.13
C TYR A 222 -10.34 -35.12 -16.75
N GLU A 223 -9.10 -35.05 -16.29
CA GLU A 223 -8.68 -35.61 -15.03
C GLU A 223 -9.01 -34.69 -13.84
N VAL A 224 -9.07 -35.26 -12.64
CA VAL A 224 -9.39 -34.49 -11.40
C VAL A 224 -8.28 -33.48 -11.11
N GLU A 225 -7.05 -33.95 -11.02
CA GLU A 225 -5.86 -33.14 -10.72
C GLU A 225 -5.34 -32.44 -11.98
N GLY A 226 -5.24 -33.14 -13.09
CA GLY A 226 -4.85 -32.60 -14.40
C GLY A 226 -5.77 -31.48 -14.88
N GLY A 227 -7.08 -31.59 -14.63
CA GLY A 227 -8.05 -30.58 -15.03
C GLY A 227 -7.86 -29.24 -14.29
N ALA A 228 -7.42 -29.21 -13.04
CA ALA A 228 -7.09 -27.97 -12.33
C ALA A 228 -5.84 -27.31 -12.93
N ALA A 229 -4.80 -28.08 -13.17
CA ALA A 229 -3.57 -27.60 -13.81
C ALA A 229 -3.83 -27.09 -15.24
N TYR A 230 -4.65 -27.80 -16.01
CA TYR A 230 -5.06 -27.39 -17.36
C TYR A 230 -5.83 -26.05 -17.34
N ARG A 231 -6.78 -25.86 -16.42
CA ARG A 231 -7.49 -24.58 -16.29
C ARG A 231 -6.55 -23.43 -15.92
N ALA A 232 -5.63 -23.68 -14.99
CA ALA A 232 -4.62 -22.67 -14.61
C ALA A 232 -3.72 -22.29 -15.78
N LEU A 233 -3.35 -23.27 -16.61
CA LEU A 233 -2.57 -23.06 -17.83
C LEU A 233 -3.36 -22.27 -18.87
N CYS A 234 -4.62 -22.62 -19.11
CA CYS A 234 -5.49 -21.88 -20.04
C CYS A 234 -5.67 -20.43 -19.60
N TYR A 235 -5.85 -20.18 -18.31
CA TYR A 235 -5.94 -18.83 -17.77
C TYR A 235 -4.67 -18.02 -18.00
N ARG A 236 -3.48 -18.59 -17.72
CA ARG A 236 -2.21 -17.91 -17.98
C ARG A 236 -1.99 -17.65 -19.46
N LEU A 237 -2.36 -18.60 -20.29
CA LEU A 237 -2.27 -18.43 -21.76
C LEU A 237 -3.14 -17.28 -22.24
N ASP A 238 -4.39 -17.20 -21.78
CA ASP A 238 -5.30 -16.09 -22.09
C ASP A 238 -4.73 -14.74 -21.63
N ALA A 239 -4.22 -14.66 -20.39
CA ALA A 239 -3.59 -13.45 -19.88
C ALA A 239 -2.38 -13.01 -20.71
N MET A 240 -1.52 -13.96 -21.14
CA MET A 240 -0.38 -13.66 -22.01
C MET A 240 -0.84 -13.22 -23.40
N GLN A 241 -1.86 -13.85 -23.98
CA GLN A 241 -2.42 -13.44 -25.28
C GLN A 241 -3.01 -12.03 -25.22
N ARG A 242 -3.75 -11.70 -24.15
CA ARG A 242 -4.26 -10.33 -23.91
C ARG A 242 -3.11 -9.33 -23.74
N THR A 243 -2.02 -9.74 -23.08
CA THR A 243 -0.83 -8.90 -22.92
C THR A 243 -0.18 -8.61 -24.27
N VAL A 244 0.01 -9.63 -25.11
CA VAL A 244 0.55 -9.46 -26.48
C VAL A 244 -0.32 -8.51 -27.30
N GLU A 245 -1.63 -8.64 -27.19
CA GLU A 245 -2.55 -7.78 -27.94
C GLU A 245 -2.55 -6.34 -27.43
N ALA A 246 -2.44 -6.15 -26.11
CA ALA A 246 -2.29 -4.83 -25.50
C ALA A 246 -0.98 -4.15 -25.94
N GLN A 247 0.14 -4.88 -25.97
CA GLN A 247 1.44 -4.35 -26.40
C GLN A 247 1.41 -3.78 -27.83
N LYS A 248 0.63 -4.38 -28.74
CA LYS A 248 0.47 -3.88 -30.12
C LYS A 248 -0.26 -2.54 -30.18
N GLN A 249 -1.08 -2.23 -29.18
CA GLN A 249 -1.90 -1.01 -29.12
C GLN A 249 -1.24 0.11 -28.32
N MET A 250 -0.24 -0.21 -27.49
CA MET A 250 0.47 0.76 -26.66
C MET A 250 1.32 1.71 -27.51
N LEU A 251 1.21 2.99 -27.21
CA LEU A 251 2.01 4.05 -27.79
C LEU A 251 3.01 4.58 -26.77
N SER A 252 4.18 4.98 -27.20
CA SER A 252 5.20 5.60 -26.35
C SER A 252 4.75 6.91 -25.70
N SER A 253 3.64 7.49 -26.19
CA SER A 253 3.03 8.71 -25.65
C SER A 253 1.90 8.44 -24.65
N ASP A 254 1.58 7.19 -24.39
CA ASP A 254 0.55 6.79 -23.44
C ASP A 254 1.10 6.82 -22.02
N LEU A 255 0.23 7.10 -21.06
CA LEU A 255 0.57 7.04 -19.65
C LEU A 255 0.52 5.59 -19.17
N GLN A 256 1.61 5.07 -18.61
CA GLN A 256 1.66 3.72 -18.06
C GLN A 256 1.76 3.76 -16.54
N ILE A 257 0.83 3.08 -15.88
CA ILE A 257 0.73 2.97 -14.44
C ILE A 257 0.94 1.51 -14.05
N ALA A 258 2.11 1.20 -13.54
CA ALA A 258 2.42 -0.12 -13.03
C ALA A 258 1.80 -0.33 -11.64
N VAL A 259 1.20 -1.48 -11.44
CA VAL A 259 0.58 -1.87 -10.17
C VAL A 259 1.29 -3.10 -9.62
N SER A 260 1.90 -2.94 -8.45
CA SER A 260 2.53 -3.99 -7.66
C SER A 260 1.89 -4.06 -6.29
N HIS A 261 1.95 -5.21 -5.62
CA HIS A 261 1.60 -5.26 -4.21
C HIS A 261 2.79 -4.83 -3.34
N ALA A 262 3.92 -5.50 -3.46
CA ALA A 262 5.13 -5.15 -2.75
C ALA A 262 5.91 -4.00 -3.43
N PRO A 263 6.53 -3.10 -2.68
CA PRO A 263 7.43 -2.10 -3.23
C PRO A 263 8.66 -2.75 -3.86
N LEU A 264 9.10 -2.19 -4.97
CA LEU A 264 10.32 -2.63 -5.63
C LEU A 264 11.55 -1.96 -5.01
N GLU A 265 12.61 -2.72 -4.83
CA GLU A 265 13.89 -2.19 -4.39
C GLU A 265 14.47 -1.21 -5.41
N LYS A 266 15.09 -0.13 -4.93
CA LYS A 266 15.69 0.89 -5.79
C LYS A 266 16.73 0.32 -6.77
N GLU A 267 17.52 -0.64 -6.31
CA GLU A 267 18.53 -1.28 -7.14
C GLU A 267 17.90 -2.14 -8.23
N TYR A 268 16.82 -2.87 -7.91
CA TYR A 268 16.05 -3.61 -8.91
C TYR A 268 15.49 -2.68 -9.99
N ILE A 269 14.90 -1.54 -9.60
CA ILE A 269 14.38 -0.55 -10.56
C ILE A 269 15.50 -0.01 -11.44
N ARG A 270 16.68 0.33 -10.88
CA ARG A 270 17.83 0.83 -11.65
C ARG A 270 18.30 -0.18 -12.68
N THR A 271 18.52 -1.40 -12.23
CA THR A 271 18.98 -2.51 -13.09
C THR A 271 17.96 -2.80 -14.19
N SER A 272 16.67 -2.82 -13.85
CA SER A 272 15.59 -3.03 -14.81
C SER A 272 15.51 -1.92 -15.88
N ILE A 273 15.83 -0.68 -15.50
CA ILE A 273 15.92 0.45 -16.46
C ILE A 273 17.15 0.27 -17.39
N GLU A 274 18.30 -0.09 -16.83
CA GLU A 274 19.53 -0.28 -17.61
C GLU A 274 19.39 -1.40 -18.67
N TRP A 275 18.72 -2.48 -18.30
CA TRP A 275 18.55 -3.65 -19.15
C TRP A 275 17.26 -3.60 -19.97
N ALA A 276 16.45 -2.53 -19.85
CA ALA A 276 15.20 -2.40 -20.57
C ALA A 276 15.43 -2.34 -22.09
N ASP A 277 14.74 -3.20 -22.81
CA ASP A 277 14.69 -3.20 -24.27
C ASP A 277 13.70 -2.13 -24.73
N ASP A 278 14.21 -1.07 -25.33
CA ASP A 278 13.41 0.06 -25.82
C ASP A 278 12.45 -0.32 -26.96
N SER A 279 12.63 -1.50 -27.58
CA SER A 279 11.71 -2.04 -28.59
C SER A 279 10.43 -2.63 -27.98
N GLN A 280 10.44 -2.95 -26.69
CA GLN A 280 9.30 -3.51 -26.00
C GLN A 280 8.39 -2.41 -25.44
N ALA A 281 7.08 -2.53 -25.65
CA ALA A 281 6.10 -1.57 -25.13
C ALA A 281 6.00 -1.60 -23.58
N LEU A 282 6.22 -2.77 -22.98
CA LEU A 282 6.25 -2.99 -21.54
C LEU A 282 7.69 -3.11 -21.06
N ASN A 283 8.34 -1.98 -20.85
CA ASN A 283 9.64 -1.90 -20.20
C ASN A 283 9.61 -0.86 -19.07
N PHE A 284 10.52 -0.97 -18.11
CA PHE A 284 10.52 -0.07 -16.94
C PHE A 284 10.72 1.41 -17.29
N LYS A 285 11.39 1.73 -18.40
CA LYS A 285 11.54 3.13 -18.85
C LYS A 285 10.22 3.76 -19.28
N ALA A 286 9.26 2.94 -19.71
CA ALA A 286 7.93 3.39 -20.12
C ALA A 286 6.95 3.55 -18.93
N SER A 287 7.31 3.08 -17.73
CA SER A 287 6.47 3.23 -16.55
C SER A 287 6.60 4.63 -15.96
N ASP A 288 5.49 5.34 -15.81
CA ASP A 288 5.44 6.67 -15.22
C ASP A 288 5.25 6.65 -13.70
N LEU A 289 4.62 5.59 -13.20
CA LEU A 289 4.34 5.40 -11.78
C LEU A 289 4.24 3.93 -11.42
N LEU A 290 5.04 3.50 -10.45
CA LEU A 290 4.88 2.25 -9.71
C LEU A 290 4.03 2.49 -8.47
N ARG A 291 3.09 1.59 -8.17
CA ARG A 291 2.25 1.67 -6.97
C ARG A 291 2.37 0.40 -6.18
N ALA A 292 2.53 0.56 -4.86
CA ALA A 292 2.66 -0.55 -3.96
C ALA A 292 1.94 -0.29 -2.63
N GLY A 293 1.66 -1.35 -1.90
CA GLY A 293 1.18 -1.39 -0.52
C GLY A 293 2.16 -2.14 0.37
N HIS A 294 1.71 -3.25 0.95
CA HIS A 294 2.42 -4.29 1.67
C HIS A 294 2.89 -3.92 3.09
N TYR A 295 3.58 -2.79 3.26
CA TYR A 295 4.20 -2.47 4.56
C TYR A 295 3.24 -1.86 5.59
N CYS A 296 2.00 -1.56 5.27
CA CYS A 296 1.06 -0.89 6.18
C CYS A 296 1.69 0.30 6.92
N ALA A 297 2.62 1.02 6.27
CA ALA A 297 3.49 2.06 6.85
C ALA A 297 4.22 1.63 8.13
N GLY A 298 4.43 0.31 8.35
CA GLY A 298 5.11 -0.25 9.51
C GLY A 298 4.25 -0.34 10.76
N GLN A 299 2.94 -0.39 10.64
CA GLN A 299 1.90 -0.53 11.68
C GLN A 299 2.12 0.26 12.99
N TRP A 300 3.22 0.04 13.71
CA TRP A 300 3.60 0.76 14.93
C TRP A 300 4.70 1.77 14.63
N ARG A 301 4.41 3.04 14.87
CA ARG A 301 5.30 4.15 14.49
C ARG A 301 5.74 4.97 15.70
N ARG A 302 6.95 5.49 15.60
CA ARG A 302 7.47 6.49 16.54
C ARG A 302 7.13 7.89 16.00
N PRO A 303 6.67 8.82 16.83
CA PRO A 303 6.41 10.19 16.39
C PRO A 303 7.65 10.81 15.71
N GLY A 304 7.53 11.18 14.44
CA GLY A 304 8.60 11.84 13.67
C GLY A 304 9.85 11.01 13.38
N ALA A 305 9.82 9.68 13.62
CA ALA A 305 11.01 8.85 13.50
C ALA A 305 10.80 7.51 12.76
N GLY A 306 9.67 7.36 12.09
CA GLY A 306 9.38 6.16 11.28
C GLY A 306 8.90 4.95 12.10
N PRO A 307 8.75 3.78 11.44
CA PRO A 307 8.22 2.57 12.07
C PRO A 307 9.16 1.99 13.15
N ILE A 308 8.56 1.21 14.05
CA ILE A 308 9.32 0.45 15.04
C ILE A 308 9.91 -0.80 14.41
N SER A 309 9.12 -1.50 13.59
CA SER A 309 9.56 -2.70 12.88
C SER A 309 8.79 -2.84 11.57
N VAL A 310 9.48 -3.35 10.55
CA VAL A 310 8.87 -3.83 9.31
C VAL A 310 9.46 -5.22 9.06
N PRO A 311 8.64 -6.29 8.95
CA PRO A 311 9.13 -7.67 8.98
C PRO A 311 10.29 -7.97 8.03
N GLU A 312 10.22 -7.51 6.80
CA GLU A 312 11.22 -7.79 5.76
C GLU A 312 12.40 -6.82 5.77
N VAL A 313 12.26 -5.68 6.46
CA VAL A 313 13.27 -4.61 6.47
C VAL A 313 14.05 -4.60 7.79
N GLY A 314 13.40 -4.95 8.90
CA GLY A 314 14.02 -5.03 10.23
C GLY A 314 13.50 -4.01 11.23
N TRP A 315 14.31 -3.74 12.27
CA TRP A 315 13.95 -2.86 13.38
C TRP A 315 14.36 -1.42 13.12
N PHE A 316 13.48 -0.49 13.45
CA PHE A 316 13.68 0.95 13.40
C PHE A 316 14.09 1.50 12.03
N PRO A 317 13.50 1.04 10.91
CA PRO A 317 13.75 1.65 9.63
C PRO A 317 13.20 3.09 9.62
N GLY A 318 13.72 3.92 8.71
CA GLY A 318 13.11 5.21 8.40
C GLY A 318 11.84 5.06 7.57
N ASP A 319 11.31 6.16 7.05
CA ASP A 319 10.16 6.15 6.14
C ASP A 319 10.54 5.84 4.70
N GLU A 320 11.80 6.04 4.35
CA GLU A 320 12.30 5.80 3.01
C GLU A 320 12.18 4.31 2.64
N GLY A 321 11.51 4.01 1.54
CA GLY A 321 11.25 2.63 1.11
C GLY A 321 10.06 1.97 1.79
N ILE A 322 9.43 2.61 2.77
CA ILE A 322 8.32 2.03 3.55
C ILE A 322 6.99 2.72 3.24
N VAL A 323 7.00 4.02 3.03
CA VAL A 323 5.76 4.79 2.79
C VAL A 323 6.06 6.06 2.01
N GLY A 324 5.08 6.51 1.20
CA GLY A 324 5.13 7.77 0.49
C GLY A 324 5.76 7.70 -0.89
N MET A 325 6.00 8.86 -1.48
CA MET A 325 6.55 9.00 -2.83
C MET A 325 8.06 8.85 -2.81
N GLN A 326 8.56 8.02 -3.70
CA GLN A 326 9.99 7.86 -3.99
C GLN A 326 10.24 8.07 -5.47
N ARG A 327 11.43 8.54 -5.81
CA ARG A 327 11.85 8.64 -7.19
C ARG A 327 13.16 7.88 -7.41
N VAL A 328 13.13 6.99 -8.38
CA VAL A 328 14.31 6.23 -8.81
C VAL A 328 14.52 6.53 -10.29
N ASN A 329 15.58 7.29 -10.63
CA ASN A 329 15.81 7.83 -11.96
C ASN A 329 14.58 8.65 -12.47
N SER A 330 13.93 8.19 -13.54
CA SER A 330 12.72 8.81 -14.11
C SER A 330 11.42 8.26 -13.53
N ILE A 331 11.46 7.14 -12.81
CA ILE A 331 10.28 6.45 -12.30
C ILE A 331 9.89 6.98 -10.93
N ASN A 332 8.62 7.29 -10.77
CA ASN A 332 8.03 7.54 -9.46
C ASN A 332 7.52 6.21 -8.88
N GLN A 333 7.83 5.93 -7.62
CA GLN A 333 7.22 4.84 -6.86
C GLN A 333 6.46 5.41 -5.68
N TYR A 334 5.19 5.08 -5.55
CA TYR A 334 4.38 5.46 -4.41
C TYR A 334 4.01 4.24 -3.59
N ILE A 335 4.34 4.28 -2.30
CA ILE A 335 4.05 3.22 -1.33
C ILE A 335 2.93 3.71 -0.41
N SER A 336 1.83 2.99 -0.43
CA SER A 336 0.63 3.32 0.35
C SER A 336 0.84 3.06 1.84
N PRO A 337 0.27 3.90 2.72
CA PRO A 337 0.25 3.62 4.14
C PRO A 337 -0.73 2.51 4.54
N GLY A 338 -1.64 2.09 3.66
CA GLY A 338 -2.63 1.06 3.90
C GLY A 338 -3.79 1.48 4.83
N VAL A 339 -4.87 0.71 4.78
CA VAL A 339 -6.09 0.95 5.57
C VAL A 339 -6.16 0.03 6.79
N GLY A 340 -5.94 -1.26 6.61
CA GLY A 340 -6.00 -2.30 7.63
C GLY A 340 -4.68 -2.51 8.37
N ALA A 341 -4.53 -3.69 8.92
CA ALA A 341 -3.34 -4.12 9.64
C ALA A 341 -3.05 -5.59 9.33
N SER A 342 -1.84 -5.89 8.87
CA SER A 342 -1.38 -7.24 8.57
C SER A 342 -1.15 -8.06 9.85
N GLU A 343 -1.44 -9.33 9.75
CA GLU A 343 -1.20 -10.32 10.79
C GLU A 343 0.29 -10.73 10.92
N TYR A 344 1.14 -10.42 9.94
CA TYR A 344 2.56 -10.77 9.94
C TYR A 344 3.41 -9.95 10.90
N TYR A 345 2.91 -8.81 11.34
CA TYR A 345 3.63 -7.98 12.30
C TYR A 345 3.69 -8.62 13.69
N PRO A 346 4.81 -8.52 14.40
CA PRO A 346 4.96 -9.07 15.74
C PRO A 346 4.01 -8.45 16.75
N ILE A 347 3.58 -7.21 16.50
CA ILE A 347 2.62 -6.50 17.32
C ILE A 347 1.40 -6.19 16.45
N LYS A 348 0.24 -6.70 16.85
CA LYS A 348 -1.00 -6.59 16.09
C LYS A 348 -1.57 -5.16 16.13
N GLY A 349 -2.27 -4.81 15.06
CA GLY A 349 -2.96 -3.52 14.93
C GLY A 349 -2.01 -2.34 14.70
N ARG A 350 -2.58 -1.17 14.53
CA ARG A 350 -1.85 0.08 14.21
C ARG A 350 -1.68 0.95 15.45
N PHE A 351 -0.51 1.54 15.64
CA PHE A 351 -0.24 2.49 16.72
C PHE A 351 0.51 3.72 16.20
N LEU A 352 -0.04 4.91 16.44
CA LEU A 352 0.43 6.20 15.93
C LEU A 352 0.64 6.19 14.40
N ASN A 353 -0.23 5.46 13.71
CA ASN A 353 -0.16 5.21 12.28
C ASN A 353 -1.60 5.11 11.75
N ASN A 354 -2.15 6.24 11.32
CA ASN A 354 -3.54 6.30 10.91
C ASN A 354 -3.78 5.55 9.60
N PRO A 355 -4.90 4.82 9.48
CA PRO A 355 -5.37 4.31 8.21
C PRO A 355 -5.45 5.44 7.18
N ALA A 356 -4.97 5.21 5.96
CA ALA A 356 -5.03 6.24 4.94
C ALA A 356 -5.19 5.69 3.53
N VAL A 357 -5.77 6.52 2.68
CA VAL A 357 -5.86 6.33 1.23
C VAL A 357 -5.33 7.56 0.53
N THR A 358 -4.93 7.44 -0.74
CA THR A 358 -4.23 8.53 -1.40
C THR A 358 -4.80 8.85 -2.76
N LEU A 359 -5.02 10.14 -3.01
CA LEU A 359 -5.26 10.67 -4.35
C LEU A 359 -3.91 11.02 -4.99
N LEU A 360 -3.56 10.29 -6.03
CA LEU A 360 -2.35 10.49 -6.82
C LEU A 360 -2.71 11.29 -8.07
N LYS A 361 -2.34 12.57 -8.09
CA LYS A 361 -2.65 13.49 -9.18
C LYS A 361 -1.45 13.67 -10.09
N PHE A 362 -1.60 13.29 -11.35
CA PHE A 362 -0.57 13.47 -12.36
C PHE A 362 -0.44 14.93 -12.78
N THR A 363 0.79 15.37 -12.91
CA THR A 363 1.14 16.71 -13.38
C THR A 363 2.45 16.71 -14.16
N ALA A 364 2.55 17.57 -15.16
CA ALA A 364 3.79 17.73 -15.89
C ALA A 364 4.88 18.32 -14.99
N THR A 365 6.09 17.80 -15.08
CA THR A 365 7.25 18.42 -14.44
C THR A 365 7.56 19.74 -15.18
N ILE A 366 7.48 20.84 -14.46
CA ILE A 366 7.90 22.17 -14.95
C ILE A 366 9.36 22.34 -14.51
N TYR A 367 10.25 22.64 -15.47
CA TYR A 367 11.65 23.01 -15.22
C TYR A 367 11.77 24.49 -14.96
#